data_db345a148341566ba05c20e5db36eec2
#
_entry.id   db345a148341566ba05c20e5db36eec2
#
_cell.length_a   1.000
_cell.length_b   1.000
_cell.length_c   1.000
_cell.angle_alpha   90.00
_cell.angle_beta   90.00
_cell.angle_gamma   90.00
#
_symmetry.space_group_name_H-M   'P 1'
#
loop_
_entity.id
_entity.type
_entity.pdbx_description
1 polymer ?
#
loop_
_entity_poly.entity_id
_entity_poly.type
_entity_poly.pdbx_seq_one_letter_code
_entity_poly.pdbx_strand_id
1 'polypeptide(L)'
;MPFVQPVIPADAPEKVAQVYDRIREVLQITEIPEVFQYIATVPAFLHDFFMNFRKFVLTEGKLSEKRKLLIAFAVAGQAGSRRWMDYLQTFAAPKGITKEEIQEALAIGATNSMYNVLFKFRDISGTDVFNGMSVGLRAHTFQSTSLDDHTVELINLSLSDINGCKPCTAAHVEKARQQGLADEAIYEGIQCAATMIAGTQFLRSIDAD
;
A
#
# COMPACT_ATOMS: atom_id res chain seq x y z
N MET A 1 -20.30 13.69 10.13
CA MET A 1 -19.06 14.01 10.89
C MET A 1 -18.35 12.69 11.16
N PRO A 2 -17.01 12.64 11.09
CA PRO A 2 -16.27 11.43 11.43
C PRO A 2 -16.62 10.97 12.87
N PHE A 3 -16.58 9.68 13.09
CA PHE A 3 -16.80 9.07 14.42
C PHE A 3 -15.77 9.57 15.45
N VAL A 4 -14.56 9.87 14.99
CA VAL A 4 -13.43 10.35 15.80
C VAL A 4 -12.96 11.70 15.27
N GLN A 5 -12.63 12.64 16.17
CA GLN A 5 -12.03 13.91 15.80
C GLN A 5 -10.51 13.82 15.74
N PRO A 6 -9.84 14.52 14.82
CA PRO A 6 -8.39 14.53 14.76
C PRO A 6 -7.79 15.24 15.99
N VAL A 7 -6.64 14.78 16.45
CA VAL A 7 -5.85 15.46 17.48
C VAL A 7 -5.04 16.56 16.82
N ILE A 8 -5.50 17.80 16.92
CA ILE A 8 -4.77 18.94 16.36
C ILE A 8 -3.50 19.24 17.17
N PRO A 9 -2.42 19.73 16.53
CA PRO A 9 -1.14 19.95 17.22
C PRO A 9 -1.21 20.85 18.44
N ALA A 10 -2.10 21.86 18.44
CA ALA A 10 -2.26 22.80 19.55
C ALA A 10 -2.80 22.14 20.84
N ASP A 11 -3.58 21.07 20.68
CA ASP A 11 -4.25 20.38 21.81
C ASP A 11 -3.64 18.98 22.04
N ALA A 12 -2.49 18.69 21.42
CA ALA A 12 -1.87 17.36 21.48
C ALA A 12 -1.34 17.05 22.91
N PRO A 13 -1.74 15.91 23.50
CA PRO A 13 -1.10 15.44 24.72
C PRO A 13 0.40 15.23 24.54
N GLU A 14 1.18 15.34 25.61
CA GLU A 14 2.65 15.29 25.57
C GLU A 14 3.22 14.14 24.73
N LYS A 15 2.70 12.92 24.91
CA LYS A 15 3.14 11.75 24.13
C LYS A 15 2.88 11.88 22.62
N VAL A 16 1.78 12.52 22.24
CA VAL A 16 1.46 12.79 20.83
C VAL A 16 2.32 13.91 20.30
N ALA A 17 2.51 15.00 21.08
CA ALA A 17 3.35 16.14 20.70
C ALA A 17 4.79 15.69 20.38
N GLN A 18 5.39 14.81 21.20
CA GLN A 18 6.72 14.24 20.94
C GLN A 18 6.78 13.49 19.58
N VAL A 19 5.74 12.74 19.22
CA VAL A 19 5.70 12.06 17.92
C VAL A 19 5.50 13.07 16.80
N TYR A 20 4.68 14.10 16.99
CA TYR A 20 4.51 15.18 16.02
C TYR A 20 5.81 15.94 15.74
N ASP A 21 6.59 16.21 16.77
CA ASP A 21 7.91 16.84 16.59
C ASP A 21 8.84 15.94 15.80
N ARG A 22 8.79 14.62 16.05
CA ARG A 22 9.53 13.63 15.26
C ARG A 22 9.06 13.58 13.81
N ILE A 23 7.75 13.67 13.56
CA ILE A 23 7.18 13.72 12.20
C ILE A 23 7.70 14.97 11.48
N ARG A 24 7.66 16.15 12.12
CA ARG A 24 8.17 17.40 11.53
C ARG A 24 9.65 17.30 11.17
N GLU A 25 10.45 16.80 12.11
CA GLU A 25 11.90 16.63 11.91
C GLU A 25 12.21 15.69 10.74
N VAL A 26 11.58 14.51 10.71
CA VAL A 26 11.87 13.47 9.71
C VAL A 26 11.37 13.85 8.32
N LEU A 27 10.18 14.44 8.24
CA LEU A 27 9.57 14.81 6.95
C LEU A 27 9.94 16.22 6.50
N GLN A 28 10.66 17.00 7.32
CA GLN A 28 11.04 18.38 7.04
C GLN A 28 9.82 19.28 6.72
N ILE A 29 8.77 19.14 7.53
CA ILE A 29 7.50 19.85 7.37
C ILE A 29 7.19 20.67 8.64
N THR A 30 6.36 21.71 8.50
CA THR A 30 5.87 22.52 9.64
C THR A 30 4.52 22.03 10.13
N GLU A 31 3.64 21.65 9.22
CA GLU A 31 2.27 21.23 9.54
C GLU A 31 2.17 19.70 9.62
N ILE A 32 1.45 19.22 10.62
CA ILE A 32 1.19 17.77 10.75
C ILE A 32 0.09 17.37 9.76
N PRO A 33 0.38 16.44 8.85
CA PRO A 33 -0.63 15.93 7.92
C PRO A 33 -1.85 15.34 8.63
N GLU A 34 -3.02 15.59 8.08
CA GLU A 34 -4.29 15.21 8.70
C GLU A 34 -4.40 13.71 8.97
N VAL A 35 -3.81 12.87 8.11
CA VAL A 35 -3.74 11.41 8.32
C VAL A 35 -3.11 11.05 9.67
N PHE A 36 -2.05 11.74 10.08
CA PHE A 36 -1.42 11.51 11.38
C PHE A 36 -2.21 12.10 12.54
N GLN A 37 -2.94 13.20 12.32
CA GLN A 37 -3.81 13.77 13.35
C GLN A 37 -4.94 12.82 13.74
N TYR A 38 -5.52 12.10 12.76
CA TYR A 38 -6.51 11.05 13.04
C TYR A 38 -5.89 9.84 13.71
N ILE A 39 -4.73 9.37 13.25
CA ILE A 39 -4.01 8.24 13.86
C ILE A 39 -3.60 8.56 15.30
N ALA A 40 -3.35 9.82 15.62
CA ALA A 40 -2.94 10.29 16.95
C ALA A 40 -4.00 10.11 18.04
N THR A 41 -5.25 9.81 17.68
CA THR A 41 -6.29 9.44 18.64
C THR A 41 -5.92 8.18 19.43
N VAL A 42 -4.98 7.36 18.91
CA VAL A 42 -4.35 6.25 19.62
C VAL A 42 -2.83 6.46 19.62
N PRO A 43 -2.27 7.10 20.67
CA PRO A 43 -0.86 7.54 20.69
C PRO A 43 0.16 6.43 20.44
N ALA A 44 -0.07 5.21 20.95
CA ALA A 44 0.81 4.07 20.73
C ALA A 44 0.78 3.66 19.24
N PHE A 45 -0.39 3.65 18.62
CA PHE A 45 -0.52 3.33 17.20
C PHE A 45 0.13 4.41 16.32
N LEU A 46 -0.02 5.70 16.65
CA LEU A 46 0.68 6.77 15.94
C LEU A 46 2.19 6.56 15.94
N HIS A 47 2.77 6.26 17.09
CA HIS A 47 4.21 6.03 17.22
C HIS A 47 4.67 4.87 16.34
N ASP A 48 4.05 3.70 16.49
CA ASP A 48 4.47 2.49 15.78
C ASP A 48 4.21 2.61 14.28
N PHE A 49 3.05 3.16 13.91
CA PHE A 49 2.70 3.39 12.51
C PHE A 49 3.70 4.34 11.83
N PHE A 50 4.01 5.49 12.46
CA PHE A 50 4.94 6.44 11.85
C PHE A 50 6.35 5.86 11.71
N MET A 51 6.83 5.12 12.69
CA MET A 51 8.14 4.44 12.58
C MET A 51 8.18 3.43 11.44
N ASN A 52 7.12 2.64 11.27
CA ASN A 52 6.97 1.70 10.17
C ASN A 52 6.82 2.42 8.81
N PHE A 53 6.00 3.46 8.74
CA PHE A 53 5.78 4.26 7.53
C PHE A 53 7.10 4.90 7.06
N ARG A 54 7.84 5.53 7.97
CA ARG A 54 9.16 6.05 7.66
C ARG A 54 10.08 4.97 7.08
N LYS A 55 10.19 3.82 7.77
CA LYS A 55 11.13 2.75 7.42
C LYS A 55 10.75 2.04 6.12
N PHE A 56 9.50 1.63 5.99
CA PHE A 56 9.08 0.72 4.94
C PHE A 56 8.42 1.41 3.74
N VAL A 57 8.07 2.70 3.86
CA VAL A 57 7.50 3.46 2.74
C VAL A 57 8.44 4.55 2.25
N LEU A 58 9.05 5.32 3.17
CA LEU A 58 9.78 6.54 2.82
C LEU A 58 11.31 6.42 2.84
N THR A 59 11.88 5.33 3.34
CA THR A 59 13.35 5.16 3.40
C THR A 59 13.79 4.17 2.34
N GLU A 60 14.79 4.53 1.54
CA GLU A 60 15.43 3.63 0.59
C GLU A 60 16.02 2.41 1.29
N GLY A 61 15.86 1.23 0.68
CA GLY A 61 16.33 -0.05 1.22
C GLY A 61 16.71 -1.01 0.11
N LYS A 62 16.18 -2.22 0.12
CA LYS A 62 16.30 -3.16 -1.02
C LYS A 62 15.45 -2.73 -2.20
N LEU A 63 14.39 -1.99 -1.92
CA LEU A 63 13.56 -1.33 -2.91
C LEU A 63 13.78 0.19 -2.87
N SER A 64 13.75 0.82 -4.04
CA SER A 64 13.76 2.28 -4.13
C SER A 64 12.50 2.87 -3.48
N GLU A 65 12.64 4.08 -2.95
CA GLU A 65 11.51 4.81 -2.38
C GLU A 65 10.37 5.01 -3.40
N LYS A 66 10.71 5.31 -4.67
CA LYS A 66 9.75 5.40 -5.76
C LYS A 66 8.88 4.14 -5.88
N ARG A 67 9.51 2.96 -5.87
CA ARG A 67 8.81 1.68 -6.00
C ARG A 67 7.89 1.41 -4.81
N LYS A 68 8.35 1.70 -3.59
CA LYS A 68 7.53 1.59 -2.37
C LYS A 68 6.34 2.53 -2.38
N LEU A 69 6.51 3.76 -2.84
CA LEU A 69 5.40 4.70 -2.99
C LEU A 69 4.36 4.21 -4.01
N LEU A 70 4.77 3.60 -5.12
CA LEU A 70 3.84 3.02 -6.08
C LEU A 70 3.05 1.83 -5.50
N ILE A 71 3.69 0.98 -4.69
CA ILE A 71 3.00 -0.05 -3.89
C ILE A 71 2.01 0.61 -2.92
N ALA A 72 2.44 1.66 -2.21
CA ALA A 72 1.60 2.38 -1.26
C ALA A 72 0.36 3.00 -1.94
N PHE A 73 0.52 3.59 -3.12
CA PHE A 73 -0.61 4.09 -3.93
C PHE A 73 -1.59 2.97 -4.30
N ALA A 74 -1.07 1.83 -4.79
CA ALA A 74 -1.92 0.70 -5.16
C ALA A 74 -2.72 0.17 -3.95
N VAL A 75 -2.09 0.05 -2.78
CA VAL A 75 -2.74 -0.38 -1.53
C VAL A 75 -3.78 0.63 -1.08
N ALA A 76 -3.44 1.93 -1.05
CA ALA A 76 -4.36 2.99 -0.66
C ALA A 76 -5.57 3.07 -1.60
N GLY A 77 -5.32 2.93 -2.92
CA GLY A 77 -6.38 2.92 -3.93
C GLY A 77 -7.30 1.71 -3.80
N GLN A 78 -6.76 0.50 -3.61
CA GLN A 78 -7.57 -0.69 -3.38
C GLN A 78 -8.39 -0.61 -2.09
N ALA A 79 -7.80 -0.05 -1.03
CA ALA A 79 -8.52 0.20 0.22
C ALA A 79 -9.59 1.30 0.08
N GLY A 80 -9.57 2.09 -0.99
CA GLY A 80 -10.47 3.23 -1.20
C GLY A 80 -10.16 4.40 -0.28
N SER A 81 -8.92 4.51 0.23
CA SER A 81 -8.54 5.55 1.18
C SER A 81 -8.14 6.84 0.48
N ARG A 82 -9.08 7.79 0.43
CA ARG A 82 -8.86 9.07 -0.23
C ARG A 82 -7.81 9.92 0.48
N ARG A 83 -7.86 10.00 1.79
CA ARG A 83 -6.89 10.80 2.56
C ARG A 83 -5.46 10.31 2.37
N TRP A 84 -5.25 8.99 2.34
CA TRP A 84 -3.93 8.44 2.04
C TRP A 84 -3.52 8.71 0.60
N MET A 85 -4.43 8.60 -0.36
CA MET A 85 -4.14 8.94 -1.76
C MET A 85 -3.70 10.40 -1.90
N ASP A 86 -4.41 11.34 -1.27
CA ASP A 86 -4.09 12.76 -1.32
C ASP A 86 -2.76 13.06 -0.61
N TYR A 87 -2.49 12.42 0.52
CA TYR A 87 -1.24 12.61 1.24
C TYR A 87 -0.03 12.01 0.49
N LEU A 88 -0.16 10.81 -0.07
CA LEU A 88 0.92 10.18 -0.83
C LEU A 88 1.31 11.01 -2.06
N GLN A 89 0.37 11.75 -2.67
CA GLN A 89 0.68 12.63 -3.79
C GLN A 89 1.71 13.71 -3.44
N THR A 90 1.81 14.12 -2.16
CA THR A 90 2.83 15.10 -1.74
C THR A 90 4.26 14.60 -1.93
N PHE A 91 4.48 13.28 -1.98
CA PHE A 91 5.77 12.65 -2.22
C PHE A 91 6.03 12.37 -3.71
N ALA A 92 5.00 12.37 -4.56
CA ALA A 92 5.11 11.88 -5.93
C ALA A 92 6.11 12.72 -6.78
N ALA A 93 5.90 14.03 -6.85
CA ALA A 93 6.74 14.90 -7.68
C ALA A 93 8.21 14.92 -7.23
N PRO A 94 8.55 15.05 -5.92
CA PRO A 94 9.94 14.98 -5.46
C PRO A 94 10.66 13.66 -5.78
N LYS A 95 9.90 12.58 -5.94
CA LYS A 95 10.45 11.24 -6.26
C LYS A 95 10.34 10.87 -7.74
N GLY A 96 9.98 11.83 -8.59
CA GLY A 96 9.86 11.61 -10.03
C GLY A 96 8.76 10.61 -10.40
N ILE A 97 7.69 10.54 -9.60
CA ILE A 97 6.50 9.72 -9.89
C ILE A 97 5.52 10.58 -10.67
N THR A 98 5.15 10.12 -11.86
CA THR A 98 4.19 10.82 -12.71
C THR A 98 2.76 10.47 -12.33
N LYS A 99 1.81 11.31 -12.73
CA LYS A 99 0.37 11.01 -12.58
C LYS A 99 -0.02 9.74 -13.32
N GLU A 100 0.59 9.50 -14.47
CA GLU A 100 0.38 8.30 -15.28
C GLU A 100 0.82 7.04 -14.53
N GLU A 101 2.02 7.03 -13.95
CA GLU A 101 2.52 5.90 -13.14
C GLU A 101 1.60 5.60 -11.95
N ILE A 102 1.05 6.63 -11.29
CA ILE A 102 0.06 6.42 -10.22
C ILE A 102 -1.21 5.76 -10.77
N GLN A 103 -1.75 6.27 -11.88
CA GLN A 103 -2.94 5.70 -12.51
C GLN A 103 -2.73 4.26 -12.97
N GLU A 104 -1.56 3.94 -13.50
CA GLU A 104 -1.19 2.58 -13.90
C GLU A 104 -1.08 1.65 -12.67
N ALA A 105 -0.45 2.10 -11.58
CA ALA A 105 -0.39 1.32 -10.34
C ALA A 105 -1.79 1.00 -9.79
N LEU A 106 -2.72 1.95 -9.84
CA LEU A 106 -4.11 1.75 -9.45
C LEU A 106 -4.84 0.77 -10.38
N ALA A 107 -4.62 0.88 -11.70
CA ALA A 107 -5.23 -0.01 -12.69
C ALA A 107 -4.70 -1.45 -12.57
N ILE A 108 -3.39 -1.62 -12.32
CA ILE A 108 -2.78 -2.92 -12.03
C ILE A 108 -3.44 -3.53 -10.79
N GLY A 109 -3.59 -2.74 -9.72
CA GLY A 109 -4.24 -3.19 -8.49
C GLY A 109 -5.68 -3.65 -8.70
N ALA A 110 -6.47 -2.89 -9.45
CA ALA A 110 -7.85 -3.25 -9.78
C ALA A 110 -7.93 -4.53 -10.62
N THR A 111 -7.06 -4.66 -11.62
CA THR A 111 -6.96 -5.88 -12.46
C THR A 111 -6.54 -7.08 -11.63
N ASN A 112 -5.54 -6.93 -10.74
CA ASN A 112 -5.12 -7.97 -9.81
C ASN A 112 -6.28 -8.45 -8.92
N SER A 113 -7.05 -7.53 -8.36
CA SER A 113 -8.19 -7.87 -7.50
C SER A 113 -9.23 -8.72 -8.23
N MET A 114 -9.49 -8.44 -9.51
CA MET A 114 -10.38 -9.25 -10.37
C MET A 114 -9.87 -10.70 -10.49
N TYR A 115 -8.57 -10.87 -10.74
CA TYR A 115 -7.96 -12.19 -10.84
C TYR A 115 -7.92 -12.91 -9.48
N ASN A 116 -7.64 -12.18 -8.40
CA ASN A 116 -7.63 -12.75 -7.05
C ASN A 116 -9.01 -13.35 -6.68
N VAL A 117 -10.10 -12.69 -7.04
CA VAL A 117 -11.45 -13.23 -6.81
C VAL A 117 -11.60 -14.57 -7.52
N LEU A 118 -11.21 -14.67 -8.81
CA LEU A 118 -11.36 -15.89 -9.58
C LEU A 118 -10.47 -17.04 -9.05
N PHE A 119 -9.18 -16.78 -8.84
CA PHE A 119 -8.24 -17.83 -8.41
C PHE A 119 -8.47 -18.25 -6.97
N LYS A 120 -8.81 -17.30 -6.08
CA LYS A 120 -9.23 -17.65 -4.72
C LYS A 120 -10.49 -18.51 -4.72
N PHE A 121 -11.48 -18.18 -5.56
CA PHE A 121 -12.67 -19.03 -5.71
C PHE A 121 -12.30 -20.46 -6.11
N ARG A 122 -11.42 -20.65 -7.10
CA ARG A 122 -10.95 -21.98 -7.50
C ARG A 122 -10.31 -22.75 -6.34
N ASP A 123 -9.47 -22.09 -5.56
CA ASP A 123 -8.75 -22.65 -4.42
C ASP A 123 -9.70 -23.10 -3.28
N ILE A 124 -10.74 -22.32 -3.00
CA ILE A 124 -11.66 -22.57 -1.87
C ILE A 124 -12.99 -23.23 -2.25
N SER A 125 -13.24 -23.49 -3.53
CA SER A 125 -14.52 -24.05 -4.00
C SER A 125 -14.79 -25.49 -3.58
N GLY A 126 -13.76 -26.19 -3.07
CA GLY A 126 -13.88 -27.60 -2.66
C GLY A 126 -13.99 -28.60 -3.81
N THR A 127 -13.72 -28.18 -5.06
CA THR A 127 -13.77 -29.03 -6.26
C THR A 127 -12.76 -28.59 -7.31
N ASP A 128 -12.22 -29.55 -8.07
CA ASP A 128 -11.28 -29.29 -9.17
C ASP A 128 -11.97 -28.96 -10.50
N VAL A 129 -13.29 -29.03 -10.57
CA VAL A 129 -14.06 -28.79 -11.80
C VAL A 129 -13.72 -27.43 -12.44
N PHE A 130 -13.54 -26.40 -11.60
CA PHE A 130 -13.26 -25.04 -12.08
C PHE A 130 -11.80 -24.81 -12.51
N ASN A 131 -10.87 -25.67 -12.10
CA ASN A 131 -9.44 -25.54 -12.42
C ASN A 131 -9.16 -25.73 -13.91
N GLY A 132 -9.92 -26.60 -14.59
CA GLY A 132 -9.81 -26.84 -16.03
C GLY A 132 -10.55 -25.84 -16.92
N MET A 133 -11.35 -24.94 -16.35
CA MET A 133 -12.11 -23.97 -17.13
C MET A 133 -11.21 -22.80 -17.56
N SER A 134 -11.49 -22.23 -18.74
CA SER A 134 -10.78 -21.03 -19.22
C SER A 134 -10.99 -19.86 -18.25
N VAL A 135 -9.93 -19.09 -18.02
CA VAL A 135 -10.00 -17.87 -17.22
C VAL A 135 -10.92 -16.83 -17.85
N GLY A 136 -10.85 -16.66 -19.18
CA GLY A 136 -11.71 -15.75 -19.96
C GLY A 136 -11.56 -14.25 -19.65
N LEU A 137 -10.85 -13.88 -18.58
CA LEU A 137 -10.57 -12.49 -18.18
C LEU A 137 -9.35 -11.94 -18.94
N ARG A 138 -9.34 -10.64 -19.19
CA ARG A 138 -8.23 -9.96 -19.89
C ARG A 138 -7.39 -9.17 -18.92
N ALA A 139 -6.05 -9.21 -19.09
CA ALA A 139 -5.08 -8.57 -18.23
C ALA A 139 -4.01 -7.80 -19.04
N HIS A 140 -4.40 -7.10 -20.09
CA HIS A 140 -3.48 -6.26 -20.87
C HIS A 140 -2.82 -5.18 -20.01
N THR A 141 -3.46 -4.75 -18.92
CA THR A 141 -2.97 -3.79 -17.94
C THR A 141 -1.59 -4.15 -17.39
N PHE A 142 -1.26 -5.43 -17.26
CA PHE A 142 0.04 -5.86 -16.72
C PHE A 142 1.19 -5.75 -17.73
N GLN A 143 0.89 -5.55 -19.01
CA GLN A 143 1.87 -5.46 -20.10
C GLN A 143 1.89 -4.08 -20.76
N SER A 144 0.76 -3.36 -20.71
CA SER A 144 0.59 -2.05 -21.31
C SER A 144 0.74 -0.96 -20.23
N THR A 145 1.96 -0.84 -19.68
CA THR A 145 2.29 0.11 -18.61
C THR A 145 3.69 0.66 -18.82
N SER A 146 3.95 1.87 -18.33
CA SER A 146 5.28 2.48 -18.27
C SER A 146 6.10 2.01 -17.06
N LEU A 147 5.44 1.31 -16.10
CA LEU A 147 6.11 0.77 -14.93
C LEU A 147 7.01 -0.41 -15.29
N ASP A 148 8.15 -0.51 -14.64
CA ASP A 148 9.05 -1.66 -14.82
C ASP A 148 8.42 -2.96 -14.26
N ASP A 149 8.88 -4.09 -14.81
CA ASP A 149 8.34 -5.42 -14.49
C ASP A 149 8.39 -5.76 -13.00
N HIS A 150 9.44 -5.33 -12.29
CA HIS A 150 9.57 -5.54 -10.85
C HIS A 150 8.51 -4.76 -10.06
N THR A 151 8.24 -3.52 -10.48
CA THR A 151 7.20 -2.70 -9.84
C THR A 151 5.81 -3.31 -10.05
N VAL A 152 5.50 -3.71 -11.28
CA VAL A 152 4.25 -4.42 -11.62
C VAL A 152 4.08 -5.68 -10.77
N GLU A 153 5.15 -6.47 -10.66
CA GLU A 153 5.12 -7.74 -9.93
C GLU A 153 4.96 -7.53 -8.42
N LEU A 154 5.64 -6.56 -7.83
CA LEU A 154 5.52 -6.25 -6.41
C LEU A 154 4.13 -5.69 -6.05
N ILE A 155 3.51 -4.88 -6.91
CA ILE A 155 2.12 -4.45 -6.74
C ILE A 155 1.19 -5.66 -6.75
N ASN A 156 1.31 -6.52 -7.75
CA ASN A 156 0.48 -7.73 -7.87
C ASN A 156 0.65 -8.64 -6.66
N LEU A 157 1.88 -8.88 -6.22
CA LEU A 157 2.17 -9.71 -5.05
C LEU A 157 1.55 -9.12 -3.78
N SER A 158 1.78 -7.83 -3.53
CA SER A 158 1.28 -7.13 -2.34
C SER A 158 -0.24 -7.20 -2.23
N LEU A 159 -0.93 -6.97 -3.34
CA LEU A 159 -2.39 -6.98 -3.35
C LEU A 159 -2.96 -8.40 -3.34
N SER A 160 -2.26 -9.38 -3.91
CA SER A 160 -2.65 -10.80 -3.82
C SER A 160 -2.59 -11.30 -2.38
N ASP A 161 -1.57 -10.89 -1.63
CA ASP A 161 -1.44 -11.21 -0.21
C ASP A 161 -2.53 -10.54 0.63
N ILE A 162 -2.76 -9.23 0.46
CA ILE A 162 -3.83 -8.48 1.12
C ILE A 162 -5.21 -9.11 0.85
N ASN A 163 -5.45 -9.58 -0.38
CA ASN A 163 -6.71 -10.22 -0.77
C ASN A 163 -6.83 -11.68 -0.29
N GLY A 164 -5.79 -12.23 0.32
CA GLY A 164 -5.76 -13.62 0.79
C GLY A 164 -5.89 -14.65 -0.33
N CYS A 165 -5.34 -14.34 -1.51
CA CYS A 165 -5.31 -15.27 -2.64
C CYS A 165 -4.03 -16.12 -2.59
N LYS A 166 -4.05 -17.23 -1.86
CA LYS A 166 -2.89 -18.12 -1.70
C LYS A 166 -2.23 -18.53 -3.03
N PRO A 167 -2.97 -19.04 -4.04
CA PRO A 167 -2.34 -19.41 -5.30
C PRO A 167 -1.75 -18.21 -6.06
N CYS A 168 -2.39 -17.03 -5.97
CA CYS A 168 -1.87 -15.81 -6.60
C CYS A 168 -0.57 -15.36 -5.93
N THR A 169 -0.55 -15.28 -4.60
CA THR A 169 0.64 -14.89 -3.83
C THR A 169 1.82 -15.81 -4.15
N ALA A 170 1.60 -17.14 -4.15
CA ALA A 170 2.65 -18.11 -4.46
C ALA A 170 3.19 -17.93 -5.90
N ALA A 171 2.31 -17.74 -6.88
CA ALA A 171 2.70 -17.54 -8.28
C ALA A 171 3.49 -16.21 -8.46
N HIS A 172 3.10 -15.14 -7.78
CA HIS A 172 3.80 -13.85 -7.86
C HIS A 172 5.15 -13.88 -7.14
N VAL A 173 5.30 -14.60 -6.02
CA VAL A 173 6.61 -14.81 -5.39
C VAL A 173 7.56 -15.52 -6.35
N GLU A 174 7.10 -16.60 -6.98
CA GLU A 174 7.92 -17.36 -7.93
C GLU A 174 8.32 -16.50 -9.13
N LYS A 175 7.39 -15.74 -9.69
CA LYS A 175 7.66 -14.85 -10.81
C LYS A 175 8.63 -13.72 -10.44
N ALA A 176 8.48 -13.12 -9.26
CA ALA A 176 9.40 -12.10 -8.76
C ALA A 176 10.85 -12.64 -8.66
N ARG A 177 11.02 -13.87 -8.17
CA ARG A 177 12.33 -14.56 -8.14
C ARG A 177 12.87 -14.82 -9.55
N GLN A 178 12.05 -15.27 -10.47
CA GLN A 178 12.43 -15.47 -11.87
C GLN A 178 12.89 -14.17 -12.56
N GLN A 179 12.32 -13.04 -12.16
CA GLN A 179 12.74 -11.71 -12.60
C GLN A 179 14.02 -11.21 -11.91
N GLY A 180 14.57 -11.97 -10.95
CA GLY A 180 15.81 -11.62 -10.25
C GLY A 180 15.63 -10.77 -9.00
N LEU A 181 14.41 -10.61 -8.49
CA LEU A 181 14.20 -9.97 -7.18
C LEU A 181 14.69 -10.89 -6.04
N ALA A 182 15.53 -10.34 -5.17
CA ALA A 182 15.96 -11.03 -3.95
C ALA A 182 14.81 -11.16 -2.96
N ASP A 183 14.82 -12.23 -2.15
CA ASP A 183 13.77 -12.48 -1.16
C ASP A 183 13.61 -11.34 -0.16
N GLU A 184 14.70 -10.66 0.21
CA GLU A 184 14.68 -9.49 1.08
C GLU A 184 13.96 -8.29 0.43
N ALA A 185 14.08 -8.12 -0.89
CA ALA A 185 13.36 -7.07 -1.63
C ALA A 185 11.87 -7.39 -1.73
N ILE A 186 11.53 -8.65 -1.99
CA ILE A 186 10.16 -9.15 -1.98
C ILE A 186 9.53 -8.89 -0.61
N TYR A 187 10.22 -9.29 0.47
CA TYR A 187 9.73 -9.13 1.83
C TYR A 187 9.57 -7.66 2.24
N GLU A 188 10.49 -6.78 1.81
CA GLU A 188 10.37 -5.33 2.03
C GLU A 188 9.13 -4.74 1.33
N GLY A 189 8.79 -5.22 0.13
CA GLY A 189 7.54 -4.87 -0.55
C GLY A 189 6.29 -5.25 0.25
N ILE A 190 6.28 -6.43 0.84
CA ILE A 190 5.19 -6.88 1.72
C ILE A 190 5.14 -6.04 3.01
N GLN A 191 6.29 -5.69 3.61
CA GLN A 191 6.33 -4.80 4.78
C GLN A 191 5.78 -3.40 4.47
N CYS A 192 6.05 -2.87 3.27
CA CYS A 192 5.46 -1.63 2.77
C CYS A 192 3.93 -1.76 2.68
N ALA A 193 3.43 -2.80 2.03
CA ALA A 193 2.01 -3.05 1.86
C ALA A 193 1.29 -3.25 3.21
N ALA A 194 1.89 -4.03 4.13
CA ALA A 194 1.37 -4.25 5.48
C ALA A 194 1.27 -2.95 6.29
N THR A 195 2.26 -2.08 6.14
CA THR A 195 2.23 -0.76 6.78
C THR A 195 1.07 0.08 6.23
N MET A 196 0.94 0.13 4.91
CA MET A 196 -0.08 0.95 4.26
C MET A 196 -1.50 0.44 4.54
N ILE A 197 -1.71 -0.87 4.55
CA ILE A 197 -3.04 -1.42 4.85
C ILE A 197 -3.46 -1.11 6.31
N ALA A 198 -2.53 -1.10 7.26
CA ALA A 198 -2.82 -0.72 8.64
C ALA A 198 -3.30 0.74 8.74
N GLY A 199 -2.61 1.67 8.09
CA GLY A 199 -3.00 3.08 8.07
C GLY A 199 -4.34 3.34 7.37
N THR A 200 -4.57 2.69 6.23
CA THR A 200 -5.82 2.85 5.47
C THR A 200 -7.02 2.25 6.21
N GLN A 201 -6.86 1.06 6.79
CA GLN A 201 -7.92 0.43 7.57
C GLN A 201 -8.27 1.23 8.82
N PHE A 202 -7.28 1.81 9.50
CA PHE A 202 -7.55 2.63 10.67
C PHE A 202 -8.41 3.84 10.31
N LEU A 203 -8.04 4.64 9.29
CA LEU A 203 -8.82 5.81 8.88
C LEU A 203 -10.25 5.43 8.45
N ARG A 204 -10.40 4.35 7.71
CA ARG A 204 -11.73 3.85 7.31
C ARG A 204 -12.57 3.39 8.48
N SER A 205 -11.95 2.74 9.48
CA SER A 205 -12.68 2.23 10.65
C SER A 205 -13.26 3.33 11.55
N ILE A 206 -12.73 4.54 11.44
CA ILE A 206 -13.19 5.72 12.21
C ILE A 206 -13.93 6.75 11.35
N ASP A 207 -14.36 6.37 10.13
CA ASP A 207 -15.04 7.24 9.18
C ASP A 207 -14.29 8.56 8.90
N ALA A 208 -12.96 8.50 8.88
CA ALA A 208 -12.08 9.64 8.65
C ALA A 208 -11.54 9.70 7.21
N ASP A 209 -12.13 8.93 6.28
CA ASP A 209 -11.64 8.77 4.91
C ASP A 209 -12.66 9.21 3.85
#